data_816c9be9f02114226686f6e258393cdd
#
_entry.id   816c9be9f02114226686f6e258393cdd
#
_cell.length_a   1.000
_cell.length_b   1.000
_cell.length_c   1.000
_cell.angle_alpha   90.00
_cell.angle_beta   90.00
_cell.angle_gamma   90.00
#
_symmetry.space_group_name_H-M   'P 1'
#
loop_
_entity.id
_entity.type
_entity.pdbx_description
1 polymer ?
#
loop_
_entity_poly.entity_id
_entity_poly.type
_entity_poly.pdbx_seq_one_letter_code
_entity_poly.pdbx_strand_id
1 'polypeptide(L)'
;MGNRAFIYPAKGNTKKKLGVYLHWNGGPDSVIPLIKYCKIRGFRPFSDGYGVARLATVMGNFFGGTLCIGIEYASPDGVDSDHTPYAITDDWEIENIEEYRLHDSDYPTDKQVLEMLQEINNAQPEKDRVPLEFLKSTKRPNLKSVKVGQTVVYLDPVYEVYKTATVAAIDPDGVPRLKIYDSPFCPWKENHNNRLDGYQFRIVK
;
A
#
# COMPACT_ATOMS: atom_id res chain seq x y z
N MET A 1 8.24 0.18 28.92
CA MET A 1 9.11 0.80 27.91
C MET A 1 8.28 0.97 26.64
N GLY A 2 8.42 2.08 25.93
CA GLY A 2 7.77 2.29 24.65
C GLY A 2 8.41 1.39 23.58
N ASN A 3 7.73 1.21 22.45
CA ASN A 3 8.27 0.62 21.22
C ASN A 3 8.06 1.68 20.14
N ARG A 4 8.96 2.69 20.13
CA ARG A 4 8.82 3.93 19.38
C ARG A 4 9.51 3.83 18.03
N ALA A 5 8.91 4.45 17.01
CA ALA A 5 9.51 4.55 15.70
C ALA A 5 9.19 5.88 15.01
N PHE A 6 10.07 6.31 14.13
CA PHE A 6 9.84 7.40 13.19
C PHE A 6 9.88 6.89 11.75
N ILE A 7 8.81 7.11 11.02
CA ILE A 7 8.61 6.67 9.65
C ILE A 7 8.59 7.90 8.76
N TYR A 8 9.56 8.04 7.85
CA TYR A 8 9.77 9.25 7.08
C TYR A 8 10.06 8.96 5.60
N PRO A 9 9.81 9.92 4.68
CA PRO A 9 10.14 9.74 3.27
C PRO A 9 11.66 9.71 3.05
N ALA A 10 12.16 8.67 2.39
CA ALA A 10 13.57 8.53 2.01
C ALA A 10 14.01 9.69 1.09
N LYS A 11 13.13 10.10 0.17
CA LYS A 11 13.38 11.15 -0.81
C LYS A 11 13.46 12.56 -0.18
N GLY A 12 14.31 13.38 -0.78
CA GLY A 12 14.49 14.80 -0.43
C GLY A 12 15.78 15.08 0.35
N ASN A 13 16.41 16.23 0.05
CA ASN A 13 17.70 16.62 0.59
C ASN A 13 17.59 17.46 1.88
N THR A 14 16.39 17.64 2.41
CA THR A 14 16.20 18.40 3.64
C THR A 14 16.60 17.56 4.85
N LYS A 15 17.30 18.21 5.79
CA LYS A 15 17.74 17.57 7.04
C LYS A 15 16.53 17.14 7.91
N LYS A 16 15.42 17.89 7.83
CA LYS A 16 14.17 17.56 8.50
C LYS A 16 13.18 16.96 7.53
N LYS A 17 12.47 15.95 7.97
CA LYS A 17 11.44 15.23 7.23
C LYS A 17 10.09 15.34 7.93
N LEU A 18 9.02 15.45 7.14
CA LEU A 18 7.67 15.23 7.64
C LEU A 18 7.45 13.71 7.68
N GLY A 19 7.11 13.18 8.85
CA GLY A 19 6.90 11.74 9.01
C GLY A 19 5.86 11.40 10.06
N VAL A 20 5.60 10.11 10.21
CA VAL A 20 4.72 9.55 11.23
C VAL A 20 5.57 9.04 12.38
N TYR A 21 5.26 9.50 13.58
CA TYR A 21 5.84 9.00 14.82
C TYR A 21 4.89 8.01 15.47
N LEU A 22 5.40 6.85 15.85
CA LEU A 22 4.70 5.86 16.65
C LEU A 22 5.29 5.83 18.07
N HIS A 23 4.43 5.99 19.08
CA HIS A 23 4.82 5.85 20.47
C HIS A 23 4.85 4.38 20.91
N TRP A 24 4.03 3.54 20.29
CA TRP A 24 3.92 2.10 20.48
C TRP A 24 3.84 1.40 19.12
N ASN A 25 4.14 0.10 19.09
CA ASN A 25 4.08 -0.73 17.88
C ASN A 25 5.02 -0.24 16.75
N GLY A 26 6.18 0.30 17.12
CA GLY A 26 7.20 0.76 16.16
C GLY A 26 8.17 -0.33 15.70
N GLY A 27 8.00 -1.57 16.14
CA GLY A 27 8.85 -2.69 15.71
C GLY A 27 8.61 -3.12 14.26
N PRO A 28 9.58 -3.85 13.66
CA PRO A 28 9.48 -4.34 12.28
C PRO A 28 8.24 -5.22 12.04
N ASP A 29 7.83 -5.99 13.05
CA ASP A 29 6.64 -6.84 13.03
C ASP A 29 5.35 -6.08 12.75
N SER A 30 5.28 -4.82 13.16
CA SER A 30 4.14 -3.92 12.95
C SER A 30 4.34 -2.98 11.76
N VAL A 31 5.51 -2.35 11.65
CA VAL A 31 5.77 -1.32 10.63
C VAL A 31 5.83 -1.92 9.22
N ILE A 32 6.51 -3.07 9.04
CA ILE A 32 6.62 -3.72 7.72
C ILE A 32 5.25 -4.05 7.12
N PRO A 33 4.31 -4.72 7.85
CA PRO A 33 2.98 -4.96 7.32
C PRO A 33 2.19 -3.68 7.00
N LEU A 34 2.30 -2.62 7.81
CA LEU A 34 1.63 -1.35 7.56
C LEU A 34 2.10 -0.68 6.26
N ILE A 35 3.42 -0.63 6.04
CA ILE A 35 4.00 -0.09 4.80
C ILE A 35 3.60 -0.96 3.60
N LYS A 36 3.68 -2.28 3.73
CA LYS A 36 3.26 -3.24 2.69
C LYS A 36 1.77 -3.12 2.36
N TYR A 37 0.92 -2.86 3.37
CA TYR A 37 -0.49 -2.59 3.14
C TYR A 37 -0.71 -1.33 2.29
N CYS A 38 -0.02 -0.23 2.61
CA CYS A 38 -0.09 1.01 1.84
C CYS A 38 0.36 0.82 0.38
N LYS A 39 1.42 0.02 0.15
CA LYS A 39 1.85 -0.39 -1.18
C LYS A 39 0.76 -1.16 -1.93
N ILE A 40 0.15 -2.18 -1.29
CA ILE A 40 -0.92 -2.98 -1.89
C ILE A 40 -2.13 -2.09 -2.21
N ARG A 41 -2.47 -1.14 -1.33
CA ARG A 41 -3.54 -0.14 -1.57
C ARG A 41 -3.24 0.79 -2.75
N GLY A 42 -2.00 0.83 -3.23
CA GLY A 42 -1.59 1.71 -4.31
C GLY A 42 -1.72 3.19 -3.96
N PHE A 43 -1.46 3.53 -2.69
CA PHE A 43 -1.50 4.91 -2.25
C PHE A 43 -0.44 5.76 -2.95
N ARG A 44 -0.70 7.06 -3.02
CA ARG A 44 0.24 8.06 -3.53
C ARG A 44 1.59 7.96 -2.80
N PRO A 45 2.69 8.41 -3.43
CA PRO A 45 4.02 8.34 -2.83
C PRO A 45 4.07 8.88 -1.41
N PHE A 46 4.87 8.24 -0.55
CA PHE A 46 4.99 8.67 0.85
C PHE A 46 5.64 10.06 0.99
N SER A 47 6.45 10.47 0.02
CA SER A 47 7.00 11.83 -0.05
C SER A 47 5.96 12.92 -0.30
N ASP A 48 4.75 12.54 -0.72
CA ASP A 48 3.59 13.42 -0.84
C ASP A 48 2.85 13.49 0.52
N GLY A 49 2.47 14.68 0.97
CA GLY A 49 1.72 14.86 2.23
C GLY A 49 0.43 14.04 2.30
N TYR A 50 -0.18 13.70 1.15
CA TYR A 50 -1.31 12.77 1.10
C TYR A 50 -0.91 11.34 1.45
N GLY A 51 0.29 10.88 1.05
CA GLY A 51 0.80 9.57 1.43
C GLY A 51 0.99 9.44 2.94
N VAL A 52 1.58 10.46 3.58
CA VAL A 52 1.71 10.54 5.06
C VAL A 52 0.34 10.47 5.74
N ALA A 53 -0.64 11.25 5.25
CA ALA A 53 -1.99 11.25 5.80
C ALA A 53 -2.68 9.90 5.67
N ARG A 54 -2.50 9.19 4.54
CA ARG A 54 -3.06 7.84 4.33
C ARG A 54 -2.45 6.81 5.27
N LEU A 55 -1.13 6.82 5.46
CA LEU A 55 -0.49 5.94 6.43
C LEU A 55 -1.03 6.19 7.84
N ALA A 56 -1.09 7.45 8.27
CA ALA A 56 -1.64 7.81 9.57
C ALA A 56 -3.12 7.36 9.74
N THR A 57 -3.92 7.44 8.65
CA THR A 57 -5.32 6.97 8.66
C THR A 57 -5.39 5.45 8.80
N VAL A 58 -4.59 4.70 8.05
CA VAL A 58 -4.53 3.23 8.16
C VAL A 58 -4.15 2.80 9.57
N MET A 59 -3.13 3.44 10.13
CA MET A 59 -2.70 3.21 11.51
C MET A 59 -3.80 3.55 12.52
N GLY A 60 -4.45 4.72 12.37
CA GLY A 60 -5.53 5.14 13.26
C GLY A 60 -6.70 4.15 13.27
N ASN A 61 -7.09 3.64 12.11
CA ASN A 61 -8.12 2.62 12.02
C ASN A 61 -7.66 1.30 12.68
N PHE A 62 -6.42 0.90 12.45
CA PHE A 62 -5.89 -0.36 12.97
C PHE A 62 -5.67 -0.33 14.49
N PHE A 63 -5.11 0.75 15.03
CA PHE A 63 -4.88 0.90 16.48
C PHE A 63 -6.10 1.38 17.27
N GLY A 64 -7.22 1.60 16.59
CA GLY A 64 -8.47 2.06 17.22
C GLY A 64 -8.43 3.52 17.71
N GLY A 65 -7.61 4.35 17.09
CA GLY A 65 -7.47 5.77 17.39
C GLY A 65 -6.07 6.32 17.12
N THR A 66 -5.83 7.55 17.56
CA THR A 66 -4.60 8.29 17.27
C THR A 66 -3.70 8.50 18.48
N LEU A 67 -3.99 7.89 19.63
CA LEU A 67 -3.24 8.13 20.88
C LEU A 67 -1.75 7.77 20.79
N CYS A 68 -1.39 6.82 19.94
CA CYS A 68 0.00 6.40 19.73
C CYS A 68 0.64 6.97 18.47
N ILE A 69 -0.06 7.82 17.70
CA ILE A 69 0.36 8.32 16.40
C ILE A 69 0.59 9.83 16.49
N GLY A 70 1.78 10.27 16.09
CA GLY A 70 2.13 11.68 15.90
C GLY A 70 2.51 11.96 14.45
N ILE A 71 2.36 13.20 14.03
CA ILE A 71 2.95 13.72 12.78
C ILE A 71 4.03 14.69 13.19
N GLU A 72 5.26 14.43 12.78
CA GLU A 72 6.42 15.23 13.18
C GLU A 72 7.19 15.76 11.98
N TYR A 73 7.78 16.93 12.14
CA TYR A 73 8.74 17.50 11.22
C TYR A 73 10.09 17.58 11.91
N ALA A 74 10.86 16.51 11.82
CA ALA A 74 12.09 16.32 12.57
C ALA A 74 13.24 15.77 11.72
N SER A 75 14.47 15.89 12.21
CA SER A 75 15.59 15.11 11.70
C SER A 75 15.43 13.66 12.17
N PRO A 76 15.54 12.66 11.28
CA PRO A 76 15.44 11.26 11.69
C PRO A 76 16.38 10.90 12.86
N ASP A 77 17.60 11.40 12.82
CA ASP A 77 18.61 11.15 13.88
C ASP A 77 18.31 11.86 15.21
N GLY A 78 17.34 12.77 15.23
CA GLY A 78 16.97 13.56 16.41
C GLY A 78 15.66 13.15 17.05
N VAL A 79 14.99 12.14 16.51
CA VAL A 79 13.73 11.61 17.06
C VAL A 79 14.05 10.54 18.11
N ASP A 80 13.38 10.62 19.25
CA ASP A 80 13.48 9.59 20.29
C ASP A 80 12.74 8.32 19.83
N SER A 81 13.50 7.41 19.24
CA SER A 81 13.01 6.15 18.64
C SER A 81 13.75 4.96 19.26
N ASP A 82 13.04 3.87 19.53
CA ASP A 82 13.63 2.62 20.02
C ASP A 82 14.19 1.78 18.86
N HIS A 83 13.76 2.05 17.64
CA HIS A 83 14.24 1.42 16.41
C HIS A 83 14.95 2.44 15.52
N THR A 84 15.80 1.96 14.59
CA THR A 84 16.30 2.79 13.50
C THR A 84 15.13 3.42 12.75
N PRO A 85 15.16 4.73 12.45
CA PRO A 85 14.06 5.37 11.74
C PRO A 85 13.84 4.76 10.35
N TYR A 86 12.58 4.49 9.99
CA TYR A 86 12.21 3.83 8.75
C TYR A 86 12.16 4.81 7.59
N ALA A 87 13.09 4.70 6.65
CA ALA A 87 13.12 5.47 5.42
C ALA A 87 12.23 4.80 4.35
N ILE A 88 11.17 5.47 3.91
CA ILE A 88 10.19 4.93 2.98
C ILE A 88 10.35 5.57 1.60
N THR A 89 10.52 4.73 0.57
CA THR A 89 10.59 5.17 -0.83
C THR A 89 9.23 5.61 -1.37
N ASP A 90 9.23 6.26 -2.54
CA ASP A 90 8.00 6.65 -3.23
C ASP A 90 7.11 5.44 -3.62
N ASP A 91 7.71 4.26 -3.74
CA ASP A 91 7.01 3.00 -4.05
C ASP A 91 6.60 2.20 -2.81
N TRP A 92 6.62 2.83 -1.64
CA TRP A 92 6.28 2.17 -0.37
C TRP A 92 7.16 0.97 -0.05
N GLU A 93 8.47 1.09 -0.28
CA GLU A 93 9.48 0.16 0.20
C GLU A 93 10.25 0.79 1.36
N ILE A 94 10.70 -0.02 2.29
CA ILE A 94 11.63 0.40 3.34
C ILE A 94 13.04 0.34 2.75
N GLU A 95 13.70 1.50 2.60
CA GLU A 95 15.01 1.61 1.93
C GLU A 95 16.09 0.81 2.66
N ASN A 96 16.07 0.82 3.98
CA ASN A 96 17.06 0.16 4.85
C ASN A 96 16.54 -1.18 5.44
N ILE A 97 15.67 -1.92 4.72
CA ILE A 97 15.01 -3.14 5.20
C ILE A 97 15.99 -4.23 5.66
N GLU A 98 17.16 -4.34 5.00
CA GLU A 98 18.14 -5.37 5.33
C GLU A 98 18.80 -5.13 6.71
N GLU A 99 18.89 -3.89 7.17
CA GLU A 99 19.40 -3.57 8.51
C GLU A 99 18.51 -4.19 9.59
N TYR A 100 17.18 -4.09 9.43
CA TYR A 100 16.23 -4.70 10.36
C TYR A 100 16.28 -6.21 10.31
N ARG A 101 16.41 -6.78 9.12
CA ARG A 101 16.46 -8.24 8.92
C ARG A 101 17.65 -8.88 9.62
N LEU A 102 18.79 -8.19 9.65
CA LEU A 102 20.03 -8.70 10.22
C LEU A 102 20.15 -8.48 11.74
N HIS A 103 19.53 -7.42 12.26
CA HIS A 103 19.80 -6.93 13.60
C HIS A 103 18.59 -6.93 14.53
N ASP A 104 17.38 -7.16 14.00
CA ASP A 104 16.17 -7.11 14.80
C ASP A 104 15.58 -8.52 14.98
N SER A 105 15.50 -8.97 16.24
CA SER A 105 14.89 -10.26 16.61
C SER A 105 13.39 -10.32 16.29
N ASP A 106 12.76 -9.15 16.13
CA ASP A 106 11.33 -9.00 15.89
C ASP A 106 10.99 -8.90 14.39
N TYR A 107 11.96 -9.21 13.51
CA TYR A 107 11.69 -9.25 12.07
C TYR A 107 10.66 -10.34 11.72
N PRO A 108 9.51 -9.96 11.11
CA PRO A 108 8.41 -10.89 10.93
C PRO A 108 8.66 -11.90 9.81
N THR A 109 8.15 -13.11 10.00
CA THR A 109 8.05 -14.13 8.94
C THR A 109 6.98 -13.72 7.92
N ASP A 110 7.04 -14.26 6.70
CA ASP A 110 6.02 -14.02 5.67
C ASP A 110 4.60 -14.39 6.14
N LYS A 111 4.48 -15.41 7.00
CA LYS A 111 3.20 -15.82 7.59
C LYS A 111 2.66 -14.74 8.53
N GLN A 112 3.49 -14.24 9.43
CA GLN A 112 3.11 -13.14 10.35
C GLN A 112 2.75 -11.87 9.60
N VAL A 113 3.51 -11.52 8.55
CA VAL A 113 3.18 -10.39 7.68
C VAL A 113 1.81 -10.55 7.04
N LEU A 114 1.48 -11.76 6.54
CA LEU A 114 0.17 -12.00 5.92
C LEU A 114 -0.98 -11.93 6.94
N GLU A 115 -0.80 -12.50 8.13
CA GLU A 115 -1.76 -12.43 9.22
C GLU A 115 -2.03 -10.98 9.61
N MET A 116 -0.97 -10.21 9.84
CA MET A 116 -1.07 -8.78 10.17
C MET A 116 -1.72 -7.95 9.04
N LEU A 117 -1.41 -8.24 7.77
CA LEU A 117 -2.08 -7.58 6.62
C LEU A 117 -3.58 -7.83 6.63
N GLN A 118 -4.04 -9.02 7.01
CA GLN A 118 -5.47 -9.33 7.12
C GLN A 118 -6.12 -8.56 8.27
N GLU A 119 -5.46 -8.46 9.41
CA GLU A 119 -5.94 -7.69 10.56
C GLU A 119 -6.02 -6.19 10.24
N ILE A 120 -4.97 -5.62 9.65
CA ILE A 120 -4.95 -4.23 9.18
C ILE A 120 -6.12 -3.98 8.21
N ASN A 121 -6.34 -4.89 7.26
CA ASN A 121 -7.40 -4.77 6.28
C ASN A 121 -8.80 -4.83 6.92
N ASN A 122 -9.00 -5.73 7.88
CA ASN A 122 -10.27 -5.88 8.57
C ASN A 122 -10.62 -4.66 9.43
N ALA A 123 -9.60 -3.95 9.94
CA ALA A 123 -9.77 -2.73 10.70
C ALA A 123 -10.15 -1.52 9.83
N GLN A 124 -9.93 -1.60 8.49
CA GLN A 124 -10.32 -0.50 7.62
C GLN A 124 -11.83 -0.49 7.36
N PRO A 125 -12.42 0.70 7.07
CA PRO A 125 -13.79 0.79 6.58
C PRO A 125 -14.01 -0.16 5.39
N GLU A 126 -15.17 -0.81 5.31
CA GLU A 126 -15.45 -1.85 4.30
C GLU A 126 -15.15 -1.41 2.87
N LYS A 127 -15.56 -0.19 2.52
CA LYS A 127 -15.31 0.43 1.20
C LYS A 127 -13.82 0.62 0.86
N ASP A 128 -12.96 0.66 1.88
CA ASP A 128 -11.53 0.92 1.74
C ASP A 128 -10.68 -0.36 1.85
N ARG A 129 -11.32 -1.52 2.07
CA ARG A 129 -10.62 -2.80 2.19
C ARG A 129 -10.04 -3.27 0.87
N VAL A 130 -8.90 -3.90 0.98
CA VAL A 130 -8.23 -4.58 -0.13
C VAL A 130 -8.86 -5.96 -0.32
N PRO A 131 -9.19 -6.37 -1.57
CA PRO A 131 -9.61 -7.74 -1.84
C PRO A 131 -8.53 -8.75 -1.43
N LEU A 132 -8.95 -9.90 -0.87
CA LEU A 132 -8.04 -10.91 -0.31
C LEU A 132 -7.01 -11.44 -1.32
N GLU A 133 -7.34 -11.45 -2.60
CA GLU A 133 -6.45 -11.87 -3.68
C GLU A 133 -5.20 -10.98 -3.79
N PHE A 134 -5.33 -9.69 -3.44
CA PHE A 134 -4.20 -8.75 -3.41
C PHE A 134 -3.34 -8.89 -2.15
N LEU A 135 -3.95 -9.23 -1.03
CA LEU A 135 -3.20 -9.47 0.21
C LEU A 135 -2.33 -10.73 0.14
N LYS A 136 -2.84 -11.79 -0.51
CA LYS A 136 -2.15 -13.09 -0.61
C LYS A 136 -1.00 -13.11 -1.61
N SER A 137 -1.00 -12.21 -2.58
CA SER A 137 0.03 -12.17 -3.61
C SER A 137 0.28 -10.77 -4.11
N THR A 138 1.52 -10.30 -4.01
CA THR A 138 1.96 -9.05 -4.61
C THR A 138 2.34 -9.20 -6.09
N LYS A 139 2.47 -10.45 -6.59
CA LYS A 139 2.83 -10.72 -7.97
C LYS A 139 1.65 -10.47 -8.90
N ARG A 140 1.84 -9.60 -9.88
CA ARG A 140 0.89 -9.39 -10.97
C ARG A 140 0.76 -10.69 -11.78
N PRO A 141 -0.48 -11.15 -12.09
CA PRO A 141 -0.66 -12.28 -12.99
C PRO A 141 -0.05 -12.00 -14.37
N ASN A 142 0.40 -13.06 -15.05
CA ASN A 142 0.83 -12.92 -16.43
C ASN A 142 -0.38 -12.56 -17.31
N LEU A 143 -0.27 -11.49 -18.09
CA LEU A 143 -1.34 -11.05 -19.01
C LEU A 143 -1.78 -12.16 -19.95
N LYS A 144 -0.84 -13.02 -20.41
CA LYS A 144 -1.12 -14.17 -21.29
C LYS A 144 -1.99 -15.25 -20.63
N SER A 145 -2.10 -15.26 -19.30
CA SER A 145 -2.98 -16.20 -18.58
C SER A 145 -4.43 -15.74 -18.49
N VAL A 146 -4.71 -14.50 -18.87
CA VAL A 146 -6.04 -13.89 -18.82
C VAL A 146 -6.82 -14.26 -20.07
N LYS A 147 -8.10 -14.63 -19.88
CA LYS A 147 -9.01 -15.06 -20.98
C LYS A 147 -10.22 -14.14 -21.07
N VAL A 148 -10.77 -14.02 -22.28
CA VAL A 148 -12.05 -13.33 -22.50
C VAL A 148 -13.15 -13.98 -21.64
N GLY A 149 -13.98 -13.18 -21.06
CA GLY A 149 -15.07 -13.58 -20.15
C GLY A 149 -14.64 -13.77 -18.68
N GLN A 150 -13.34 -13.76 -18.37
CA GLN A 150 -12.90 -13.81 -16.98
C GLN A 150 -13.18 -12.51 -16.24
N THR A 151 -13.51 -12.64 -14.96
CA THR A 151 -13.63 -11.52 -14.05
C THR A 151 -12.26 -11.21 -13.45
N VAL A 152 -11.92 -9.94 -13.45
CA VAL A 152 -10.70 -9.42 -12.81
C VAL A 152 -11.06 -8.33 -11.81
N VAL A 153 -10.31 -8.26 -10.72
CA VAL A 153 -10.29 -7.12 -9.82
C VAL A 153 -9.04 -6.31 -10.14
N TYR A 154 -9.18 -5.02 -10.31
CA TYR A 154 -8.08 -4.12 -10.60
C TYR A 154 -8.12 -2.87 -9.71
N LEU A 155 -6.95 -2.29 -9.47
CA LEU A 155 -6.85 -1.03 -8.78
C LEU A 155 -6.99 0.12 -9.79
N ASP A 156 -7.98 0.98 -9.59
CA ASP A 156 -8.12 2.23 -10.35
C ASP A 156 -7.15 3.27 -9.78
N PRO A 157 -6.12 3.68 -10.54
CA PRO A 157 -5.08 4.57 -10.02
C PRO A 157 -5.54 6.01 -9.81
N VAL A 158 -6.65 6.42 -10.44
CA VAL A 158 -7.19 7.78 -10.31
C VAL A 158 -7.95 7.94 -9.00
N TYR A 159 -8.79 6.95 -8.68
CA TYR A 159 -9.64 6.98 -7.50
C TYR A 159 -9.06 6.19 -6.32
N GLU A 160 -7.96 5.47 -6.54
CA GLU A 160 -7.31 4.60 -5.53
C GLU A 160 -8.29 3.59 -4.90
N VAL A 161 -9.20 3.05 -5.74
CA VAL A 161 -10.21 2.07 -5.34
C VAL A 161 -10.12 0.80 -6.18
N TYR A 162 -10.47 -0.32 -5.56
CA TYR A 162 -10.58 -1.58 -6.29
C TYR A 162 -11.91 -1.66 -7.03
N LYS A 163 -11.83 -2.05 -8.30
CA LYS A 163 -12.97 -2.25 -9.18
C LYS A 163 -12.94 -3.65 -9.78
N THR A 164 -14.11 -4.15 -10.11
CA THR A 164 -14.29 -5.44 -10.79
C THR A 164 -14.73 -5.20 -12.22
N ALA A 165 -14.13 -5.89 -13.17
CA ALA A 165 -14.55 -5.86 -14.58
C ALA A 165 -14.39 -7.22 -15.23
N THR A 166 -15.11 -7.42 -16.35
CA THR A 166 -14.97 -8.59 -17.20
C THR A 166 -14.03 -8.29 -18.35
N VAL A 167 -13.18 -9.25 -18.70
CA VAL A 167 -12.32 -9.17 -19.89
C VAL A 167 -13.19 -9.30 -21.13
N ALA A 168 -13.27 -8.24 -21.94
CA ALA A 168 -14.13 -8.16 -23.12
C ALA A 168 -13.46 -8.69 -24.37
N ALA A 169 -12.13 -8.47 -24.51
CA ALA A 169 -11.36 -8.86 -25.68
C ALA A 169 -9.88 -9.04 -25.32
N ILE A 170 -9.13 -9.64 -26.21
CA ILE A 170 -7.65 -9.64 -26.19
C ILE A 170 -7.21 -8.91 -27.47
N ASP A 171 -6.38 -7.88 -27.30
CA ASP A 171 -5.83 -7.12 -28.43
C ASP A 171 -4.86 -7.98 -29.26
N PRO A 172 -4.56 -7.59 -30.50
CA PRO A 172 -3.61 -8.32 -31.36
C PRO A 172 -2.23 -8.51 -30.75
N ASP A 173 -1.80 -7.61 -29.85
CA ASP A 173 -0.56 -7.69 -29.08
C ASP A 173 -0.66 -8.55 -27.80
N GLY A 174 -1.80 -9.20 -27.60
CA GLY A 174 -2.05 -10.10 -26.48
C GLY A 174 -2.47 -9.43 -25.17
N VAL A 175 -2.76 -8.13 -25.17
CA VAL A 175 -3.18 -7.41 -23.98
C VAL A 175 -4.70 -7.49 -23.80
N PRO A 176 -5.19 -7.93 -22.61
CA PRO A 176 -6.62 -7.98 -22.33
C PRO A 176 -7.24 -6.59 -22.22
N ARG A 177 -8.45 -6.42 -22.76
CA ARG A 177 -9.32 -5.24 -22.61
C ARG A 177 -10.45 -5.51 -21.65
N LEU A 178 -10.69 -4.57 -20.76
CA LEU A 178 -11.76 -4.63 -19.78
C LEU A 178 -13.07 -4.05 -20.34
N LYS A 179 -14.18 -4.71 -20.02
CA LYS A 179 -15.51 -4.13 -20.15
C LYS A 179 -15.76 -3.26 -18.91
N ILE A 180 -15.39 -1.99 -19.00
CA ILE A 180 -15.66 -1.01 -17.96
C ILE A 180 -17.04 -0.42 -18.28
N TYR A 181 -18.01 -0.60 -17.37
CA TYR A 181 -19.31 0.03 -17.49
C TYR A 181 -19.15 1.54 -17.36
N ASP A 182 -19.61 2.27 -18.36
CA ASP A 182 -19.62 3.72 -18.38
C ASP A 182 -20.36 4.27 -17.16
N SER A 183 -19.68 4.99 -16.31
CA SER A 183 -20.33 5.87 -15.35
C SER A 183 -20.87 7.08 -16.13
N PRO A 184 -22.17 7.41 -16.02
CA PRO A 184 -22.75 8.58 -16.70
C PRO A 184 -22.14 9.91 -16.23
N PHE A 185 -21.33 9.88 -15.18
CA PHE A 185 -20.66 11.06 -14.59
C PHE A 185 -19.20 11.25 -15.01
N CYS A 186 -18.65 10.41 -15.89
CA CYS A 186 -17.27 10.60 -16.36
C CYS A 186 -17.26 11.20 -17.77
N PRO A 187 -17.01 12.53 -17.94
CA PRO A 187 -16.97 13.18 -19.25
C PRO A 187 -15.76 12.80 -20.11
N TRP A 188 -14.85 11.97 -19.61
CA TRP A 188 -13.59 11.56 -20.24
C TRP A 188 -13.71 10.24 -21.00
N LYS A 189 -14.83 10.02 -21.69
CA LYS A 189 -15.18 8.75 -22.37
C LYS A 189 -14.20 8.29 -23.45
N GLU A 190 -13.40 9.16 -24.02
CA GLU A 190 -12.62 8.85 -25.22
C GLU A 190 -11.18 8.41 -24.97
N ASN A 191 -10.63 8.57 -23.76
CA ASN A 191 -9.20 8.32 -23.47
C ASN A 191 -8.93 7.31 -22.36
N HIS A 192 -9.92 6.58 -21.85
CA HIS A 192 -9.64 5.52 -20.90
C HIS A 192 -9.05 4.32 -21.64
N ASN A 193 -7.77 4.12 -21.43
CA ASN A 193 -7.09 2.91 -21.86
C ASN A 193 -7.63 1.72 -21.04
N ASN A 194 -8.66 1.05 -21.56
CA ASN A 194 -9.27 -0.13 -20.94
C ASN A 194 -8.35 -1.35 -20.97
N ARG A 195 -7.10 -1.17 -21.32
CA ARG A 195 -6.08 -2.22 -21.39
C ARG A 195 -5.58 -2.57 -20.00
N LEU A 196 -5.55 -3.87 -19.72
CA LEU A 196 -5.19 -4.39 -18.40
C LEU A 196 -3.70 -4.20 -18.06
N ASP A 197 -2.83 -3.96 -19.05
CA ASP A 197 -1.40 -3.74 -18.83
C ASP A 197 -1.08 -2.46 -18.03
N GLY A 198 -1.99 -1.47 -18.04
CA GLY A 198 -1.89 -0.25 -17.23
C GLY A 198 -2.31 -0.40 -15.76
N TYR A 199 -2.83 -1.57 -15.34
CA TYR A 199 -3.39 -1.75 -14.00
C TYR A 199 -2.68 -2.83 -13.19
N GLN A 200 -2.68 -2.65 -11.86
CA GLN A 200 -2.49 -3.78 -10.95
C GLN A 200 -3.81 -4.56 -10.91
N PHE A 201 -3.76 -5.86 -11.17
CA PHE A 201 -4.95 -6.69 -11.24
C PHE A 201 -4.73 -8.09 -10.65
N ARG A 202 -5.86 -8.77 -10.35
CA ARG A 202 -5.93 -10.20 -10.00
C ARG A 202 -7.10 -10.84 -10.72
N ILE A 203 -6.95 -12.13 -11.05
CA ILE A 203 -8.02 -12.92 -11.63
C ILE A 203 -8.89 -13.43 -10.47
N VAL A 204 -10.19 -13.19 -10.56
CA VAL A 204 -11.16 -13.76 -9.63
C VAL A 204 -11.46 -15.19 -10.10
N LYS A 205 -11.31 -16.14 -9.20
CA LYS A 205 -11.59 -17.57 -9.47
C LYS A 205 -13.06 -17.89 -9.22
#